data_a79220544359150578902730476bec3d
#
_entry.id   a79220544359150578902730476bec3d
#
_cell.length_a   1.000
_cell.length_b   1.000
_cell.length_c   1.000
_cell.angle_alpha   90.00
_cell.angle_beta   90.00
_cell.angle_gamma   90.00
#
_symmetry.space_group_name_H-M   'P 1'
#
loop_
_entity.id
_entity.type
_entity.pdbx_description
1 polymer ?
#
loop_
_entity_poly.entity_id
_entity_poly.type
_entity_poly.pdbx_seq_one_letter_code
_entity_poly.pdbx_strand_id
1 'polypeptide(L)'
;MATPNLTEMERQRGLGPKLERSLTLTFVGDWGMANFHRICSWLTQQFCDRAGPDSRVAIWNVRYGGIEAVTSVSRGEAHLSIATPAQLMTTALTGQGIFAPYGPMPTLRALAVLPQNDRMVFAIHPKFGIQSFEDLRSKRPAIRIATSTNDGTNFIGFTAYAYLKAHGITEETLASWGAELVTAHRPEQTIALVLSGQADALLQEAIMTPWWEDIVENHKFIPLPAEPSALQRFVEQNPGSTVPNPEPLPSGFWPALTLPLPCLDFSDFIVLVREDLPEDVAHLLTWCLVETREAIEVQYRHLRPDRSPLSYPLIPTKMARPPIPLHKGAIRYYTEEGHL
;
A
#
# COMPACT_ATOMS: atom_id res chain seq x y z
N MET A 1 -10.45 -24.47 17.69
CA MET A 1 -10.26 -23.03 17.86
C MET A 1 -11.15 -22.61 19.02
N ALA A 2 -10.58 -22.10 20.12
CA ALA A 2 -11.40 -21.59 21.23
C ALA A 2 -12.10 -20.31 20.73
N THR A 3 -13.41 -20.27 20.84
CA THR A 3 -14.20 -19.05 20.61
C THR A 3 -13.69 -17.97 21.59
N PRO A 4 -13.31 -16.77 21.13
CA PRO A 4 -12.92 -15.69 22.04
C PRO A 4 -14.01 -15.52 23.08
N ASN A 5 -13.61 -15.36 24.34
CA ASN A 5 -14.55 -15.17 25.44
C ASN A 5 -15.36 -13.89 25.16
N LEU A 6 -16.63 -14.00 24.87
CA LEU A 6 -17.54 -12.88 24.59
C LEU A 6 -17.42 -11.76 25.63
N THR A 7 -17.18 -12.13 26.89
CA THR A 7 -16.98 -11.19 28.00
C THR A 7 -15.71 -10.34 27.88
N GLU A 8 -14.65 -10.84 27.27
CA GLU A 8 -13.42 -10.05 27.03
C GLU A 8 -13.63 -9.04 25.88
N MET A 9 -14.27 -9.46 24.81
CA MET A 9 -14.68 -8.55 23.71
C MET A 9 -15.66 -7.46 24.19
N GLU A 10 -16.60 -7.82 25.08
CA GLU A 10 -17.54 -6.86 25.68
C GLU A 10 -16.86 -5.88 26.64
N ARG A 11 -15.85 -6.34 27.41
CA ARG A 11 -15.02 -5.47 28.23
C ARG A 11 -14.22 -4.48 27.38
N GLN A 12 -13.60 -4.93 26.30
CA GLN A 12 -12.84 -4.05 25.39
C GLN A 12 -13.75 -3.02 24.72
N ARG A 13 -15.01 -3.36 24.38
CA ARG A 13 -15.99 -2.42 23.84
C ARG A 13 -16.37 -1.31 24.83
N GLY A 14 -16.34 -1.58 26.13
CA GLY A 14 -16.64 -0.62 27.18
C GLY A 14 -15.48 0.30 27.59
N LEU A 15 -14.24 -0.04 27.19
CA LEU A 15 -13.03 0.70 27.54
C LEU A 15 -12.69 1.77 26.49
N GLY A 16 -11.97 2.80 26.93
CA GLY A 16 -11.44 3.85 26.08
C GLY A 16 -12.28 5.13 26.01
N PRO A 17 -11.80 6.12 25.27
CA PRO A 17 -12.48 7.40 25.14
C PRO A 17 -13.82 7.24 24.45
N LYS A 18 -14.80 8.08 24.85
CA LYS A 18 -16.12 8.18 24.26
C LYS A 18 -16.40 9.60 23.85
N LEU A 19 -17.13 9.75 22.73
CA LEU A 19 -17.67 11.02 22.29
C LEU A 19 -19.18 11.03 22.51
N GLU A 20 -19.66 11.98 23.30
CA GLU A 20 -21.09 12.10 23.58
C GLU A 20 -21.90 12.57 22.35
N ARG A 21 -21.27 13.34 21.46
CA ARG A 21 -21.91 13.81 20.24
C ARG A 21 -21.91 12.76 19.14
N SER A 22 -23.00 12.71 18.40
CA SER A 22 -23.12 11.90 17.21
C SER A 22 -22.42 12.56 16.02
N LEU A 23 -21.78 11.75 15.17
CA LEU A 23 -20.97 12.17 14.05
C LEU A 23 -21.33 11.41 12.78
N THR A 24 -21.30 12.11 11.66
CA THR A 24 -21.39 11.48 10.33
C THR A 24 -20.06 11.64 9.62
N LEU A 25 -19.39 10.53 9.37
CA LEU A 25 -18.10 10.50 8.71
C LEU A 25 -18.18 9.77 7.37
N THR A 26 -17.21 10.06 6.49
CA THR A 26 -17.00 9.34 5.24
C THR A 26 -15.57 8.87 5.20
N PHE A 27 -15.36 7.56 5.02
CA PHE A 27 -14.06 6.96 4.79
C PHE A 27 -13.94 6.55 3.33
N VAL A 28 -12.73 6.52 2.79
CA VAL A 28 -12.44 5.98 1.46
C VAL A 28 -11.68 4.68 1.60
N GLY A 29 -12.33 3.59 1.18
CA GLY A 29 -11.72 2.27 1.05
C GLY A 29 -11.48 1.96 -0.42
N ASP A 30 -10.24 2.12 -0.87
CA ASP A 30 -9.88 1.91 -2.27
C ASP A 30 -10.09 0.44 -2.69
N TRP A 31 -10.50 0.22 -3.94
CA TRP A 31 -10.71 -1.10 -4.57
C TRP A 31 -11.63 -2.11 -3.85
N GLY A 32 -12.51 -1.68 -2.98
CA GLY A 32 -13.64 -2.44 -2.42
C GLY A 32 -13.32 -3.74 -1.68
N MET A 33 -12.64 -4.69 -2.30
CA MET A 33 -12.29 -5.99 -1.71
C MET A 33 -10.88 -6.03 -1.10
N ALA A 34 -10.09 -4.98 -1.28
CA ALA A 34 -8.74 -4.88 -0.77
C ALA A 34 -8.70 -4.59 0.74
N ASN A 35 -7.50 -4.62 1.30
CA ASN A 35 -7.27 -4.33 2.72
C ASN A 35 -7.76 -2.96 3.15
N PHE A 36 -7.70 -1.96 2.28
CA PHE A 36 -8.22 -0.62 2.51
C PHE A 36 -9.67 -0.65 3.04
N HIS A 37 -10.54 -1.36 2.33
CA HIS A 37 -11.94 -1.49 2.72
C HIS A 37 -12.10 -2.27 4.04
N ARG A 38 -11.32 -3.33 4.23
CA ARG A 38 -11.35 -4.16 5.44
C ARG A 38 -10.93 -3.37 6.68
N ILE A 39 -9.88 -2.57 6.57
CA ILE A 39 -9.39 -1.70 7.65
C ILE A 39 -10.42 -0.60 7.94
N CYS A 40 -10.99 0.04 6.90
CA CYS A 40 -12.07 1.02 7.06
C CYS A 40 -13.29 0.41 7.77
N SER A 41 -13.72 -0.80 7.39
CA SER A 41 -14.88 -1.47 7.98
C SER A 41 -14.67 -1.78 9.46
N TRP A 42 -13.50 -2.29 9.81
CA TRP A 42 -13.14 -2.53 11.20
C TRP A 42 -13.11 -1.22 12.00
N LEU A 43 -12.45 -0.18 11.50
CA LEU A 43 -12.36 1.11 12.18
C LEU A 43 -13.74 1.77 12.34
N THR A 44 -14.63 1.62 11.34
CA THR A 44 -16.01 2.10 11.40
C THR A 44 -16.75 1.53 12.59
N GLN A 45 -16.69 0.22 12.81
CA GLN A 45 -17.33 -0.42 13.94
C GLN A 45 -16.76 0.09 15.26
N GLN A 46 -15.43 0.10 15.39
CA GLN A 46 -14.78 0.53 16.63
C GLN A 46 -15.09 1.98 16.99
N PHE A 47 -15.18 2.84 15.99
CA PHE A 47 -15.55 4.24 16.16
C PHE A 47 -17.01 4.41 16.57
N CYS A 48 -17.95 3.77 15.87
CA CYS A 48 -19.37 3.90 16.16
C CYS A 48 -19.77 3.35 17.54
N ASP A 49 -19.06 2.33 18.05
CA ASP A 49 -19.26 1.80 19.40
C ASP A 49 -18.89 2.81 20.51
N ARG A 50 -18.15 3.88 20.16
CA ARG A 50 -17.58 4.87 21.10
C ARG A 50 -18.00 6.31 20.82
N ALA A 51 -18.72 6.57 19.76
CA ALA A 51 -19.29 7.86 19.42
C ALA A 51 -20.78 7.90 19.80
N GLY A 52 -21.39 9.09 19.80
CA GLY A 52 -22.81 9.26 20.15
C GLY A 52 -23.74 8.32 19.34
N PRO A 53 -24.92 7.99 19.87
CA PRO A 53 -25.75 6.87 19.41
C PRO A 53 -26.25 6.97 17.96
N ASP A 54 -26.32 8.19 17.40
CA ASP A 54 -26.70 8.40 16.00
C ASP A 54 -25.50 8.52 15.07
N SER A 55 -24.31 8.14 15.53
CA SER A 55 -23.10 8.17 14.71
C SER A 55 -23.16 7.18 13.57
N ARG A 56 -22.69 7.60 12.41
CA ARG A 56 -22.65 6.77 11.21
C ARG A 56 -21.43 7.06 10.38
N VAL A 57 -20.89 6.03 9.73
CA VAL A 57 -19.76 6.13 8.81
C VAL A 57 -20.14 5.49 7.48
N ALA A 58 -20.02 6.26 6.39
CA ALA A 58 -20.08 5.72 5.05
C ALA A 58 -18.69 5.31 4.59
N ILE A 59 -18.55 4.22 3.84
CA ILE A 59 -17.31 3.83 3.18
C ILE A 59 -17.53 3.94 1.68
N TRP A 60 -16.77 4.83 1.04
CA TRP A 60 -16.74 4.95 -0.40
C TRP A 60 -15.72 4.00 -1.00
N ASN A 61 -16.12 3.27 -2.03
CA ASN A 61 -15.21 2.51 -2.86
C ASN A 61 -14.82 3.34 -4.07
N VAL A 62 -13.53 3.65 -4.19
CA VAL A 62 -12.97 4.28 -5.38
C VAL A 62 -12.35 3.23 -6.30
N ARG A 63 -12.23 3.56 -7.58
CA ARG A 63 -11.99 2.56 -8.63
C ARG A 63 -10.54 2.52 -9.13
N TYR A 64 -9.80 3.61 -8.98
CA TYR A 64 -8.58 3.86 -9.73
C TYR A 64 -7.35 4.11 -8.84
N GLY A 65 -7.07 3.20 -7.92
CA GLY A 65 -5.74 2.98 -7.38
C GLY A 65 -4.96 4.14 -6.76
N GLY A 66 -5.55 4.90 -5.86
CA GLY A 66 -4.82 5.72 -4.89
C GLY A 66 -5.05 7.23 -4.97
N ILE A 67 -5.01 7.88 -6.13
CA ILE A 67 -5.14 9.34 -6.24
C ILE A 67 -6.43 9.85 -5.62
N GLU A 68 -7.55 9.23 -5.96
CA GLU A 68 -8.87 9.69 -5.47
C GLU A 68 -8.98 9.57 -3.95
N ALA A 69 -8.43 8.52 -3.36
CA ALA A 69 -8.41 8.34 -1.91
C ALA A 69 -7.69 9.50 -1.20
N VAL A 70 -6.57 9.97 -1.75
CA VAL A 70 -5.78 11.07 -1.17
C VAL A 70 -6.42 12.43 -1.44
N THR A 71 -6.86 12.68 -2.67
CA THR A 71 -7.43 13.97 -3.06
C THR A 71 -8.78 14.25 -2.41
N SER A 72 -9.62 13.23 -2.20
CA SER A 72 -10.90 13.37 -1.50
C SER A 72 -10.71 13.84 -0.05
N VAL A 73 -9.70 13.31 0.65
CA VAL A 73 -9.36 13.77 2.00
C VAL A 73 -8.80 15.20 1.95
N SER A 74 -7.87 15.48 1.05
CA SER A 74 -7.29 16.81 0.92
C SER A 74 -8.33 17.91 0.64
N ARG A 75 -9.37 17.60 -0.16
CA ARG A 75 -10.48 18.50 -0.48
C ARG A 75 -11.58 18.56 0.59
N GLY A 76 -11.51 17.71 1.61
CA GLY A 76 -12.54 17.59 2.64
C GLY A 76 -13.83 16.91 2.18
N GLU A 77 -13.79 16.19 1.07
CA GLU A 77 -14.89 15.35 0.56
C GLU A 77 -15.03 14.08 1.40
N ALA A 78 -13.91 13.58 1.90
CA ALA A 78 -13.84 12.47 2.85
C ALA A 78 -13.07 12.87 4.12
N HIS A 79 -13.38 12.23 5.23
CA HIS A 79 -12.78 12.50 6.53
C HIS A 79 -11.53 11.65 6.76
N LEU A 80 -11.48 10.46 6.17
CA LEU A 80 -10.38 9.52 6.31
C LEU A 80 -10.22 8.69 5.05
N SER A 81 -8.99 8.38 4.71
CA SER A 81 -8.68 7.36 3.71
C SER A 81 -7.47 6.52 4.12
N ILE A 82 -7.25 5.44 3.38
CA ILE A 82 -6.07 4.61 3.51
C ILE A 82 -5.38 4.57 2.16
N ALA A 83 -4.07 4.79 2.15
CA ALA A 83 -3.25 4.79 0.94
C ALA A 83 -2.00 3.92 1.11
N THR A 84 -1.47 3.40 0.01
CA THR A 84 -0.18 2.69 -0.09
C THR A 84 0.50 3.08 -1.40
N PRO A 85 1.84 3.15 -1.45
CA PRO A 85 2.77 3.02 -0.35
C PRO A 85 2.79 4.28 0.53
N ALA A 86 3.05 4.10 1.82
CA ALA A 86 3.00 5.21 2.77
C ALA A 86 3.98 6.33 2.43
N GLN A 87 5.19 5.97 1.97
CA GLN A 87 6.25 6.94 1.64
C GLN A 87 5.86 7.89 0.50
N LEU A 88 5.07 7.43 -0.47
CA LEU A 88 4.61 8.25 -1.60
C LEU A 88 3.82 9.49 -1.14
N MET A 89 3.20 9.44 0.04
CA MET A 89 2.40 10.56 0.58
C MET A 89 3.23 11.80 0.90
N THR A 90 4.56 11.68 1.03
CA THR A 90 5.43 12.84 1.16
C THR A 90 5.37 13.73 -0.08
N THR A 91 5.20 13.13 -1.26
CA THR A 91 5.07 13.87 -2.53
C THR A 91 3.71 14.54 -2.68
N ALA A 92 2.67 14.06 -2.00
CA ALA A 92 1.37 14.73 -1.95
C ALA A 92 1.45 16.07 -1.21
N LEU A 93 2.21 16.16 -0.11
CA LEU A 93 2.39 17.40 0.63
C LEU A 93 2.98 18.52 -0.24
N THR A 94 3.86 18.17 -1.15
CA THR A 94 4.61 19.12 -2.00
C THR A 94 4.03 19.25 -3.42
N GLY A 95 3.06 18.42 -3.80
CA GLY A 95 2.48 18.38 -5.14
C GLY A 95 3.48 17.91 -6.20
N GLN A 96 4.29 16.91 -5.88
CA GLN A 96 5.31 16.37 -6.79
C GLN A 96 4.91 14.99 -7.34
N GLY A 97 5.66 14.49 -8.33
CA GLY A 97 5.43 13.17 -8.93
C GLY A 97 4.01 13.04 -9.48
N ILE A 98 3.32 11.97 -9.10
CA ILE A 98 1.95 11.70 -9.53
C ILE A 98 0.95 12.77 -9.04
N PHE A 99 1.29 13.52 -7.98
CA PHE A 99 0.43 14.58 -7.46
C PHE A 99 0.63 15.94 -8.14
N ALA A 100 1.59 16.08 -9.07
CA ALA A 100 1.86 17.35 -9.73
C ALA A 100 0.63 18.00 -10.40
N PRO A 101 -0.29 17.26 -11.05
CA PRO A 101 -1.50 17.84 -11.62
C PRO A 101 -2.50 18.38 -10.58
N TYR A 102 -2.39 17.94 -9.33
CA TYR A 102 -3.31 18.30 -8.24
C TYR A 102 -2.77 19.40 -7.33
N GLY A 103 -1.48 19.73 -7.44
CA GLY A 103 -0.79 20.68 -6.59
C GLY A 103 -0.51 20.19 -5.16
N PRO A 104 0.13 21.03 -4.33
CA PRO A 104 0.46 20.69 -2.95
C PRO A 104 -0.78 20.47 -2.07
N MET A 105 -0.70 19.49 -1.18
CA MET A 105 -1.72 19.13 -0.21
C MET A 105 -1.18 19.24 1.23
N PRO A 106 -0.75 20.42 1.69
CA PRO A 106 -0.04 20.59 2.96
C PRO A 106 -0.89 20.32 4.19
N THR A 107 -2.22 20.22 4.04
CA THR A 107 -3.17 19.95 5.12
C THR A 107 -3.35 18.47 5.44
N LEU A 108 -2.76 17.57 4.64
CA LEU A 108 -2.81 16.14 4.92
C LEU A 108 -2.03 15.81 6.20
N ARG A 109 -2.61 14.92 7.00
CA ARG A 109 -2.03 14.39 8.25
C ARG A 109 -2.25 12.89 8.30
N ALA A 110 -1.41 12.21 9.09
CA ALA A 110 -1.58 10.79 9.38
C ALA A 110 -2.17 10.57 10.76
N LEU A 111 -2.96 9.52 10.92
CA LEU A 111 -3.28 8.96 12.23
C LEU A 111 -2.30 7.85 12.62
N ALA A 112 -1.90 7.03 11.64
CA ALA A 112 -0.99 5.91 11.83
C ALA A 112 -0.36 5.49 10.51
N VAL A 113 0.77 4.79 10.58
CA VAL A 113 1.27 3.90 9.53
C VAL A 113 1.00 2.46 9.96
N LEU A 114 0.54 1.63 9.02
CA LEU A 114 0.23 0.23 9.26
C LEU A 114 1.16 -0.64 8.40
N PRO A 115 1.87 -1.61 8.99
CA PRO A 115 2.92 -2.33 8.30
C PRO A 115 2.37 -3.26 7.21
N GLN A 116 2.98 -3.17 6.05
CA GLN A 116 2.80 -4.06 4.92
C GLN A 116 4.15 -4.27 4.25
N ASN A 117 4.59 -5.51 4.08
CA ASN A 117 5.90 -5.79 3.50
C ASN A 117 5.83 -5.92 1.97
N ASP A 118 5.38 -4.85 1.30
CA ASP A 118 5.21 -4.86 -0.14
C ASP A 118 6.41 -4.29 -0.91
N ARG A 119 6.60 -4.80 -2.11
CA ARG A 119 7.68 -4.42 -3.04
C ARG A 119 7.19 -4.46 -4.47
N MET A 120 7.76 -3.61 -5.32
CA MET A 120 7.59 -3.73 -6.77
C MET A 120 8.56 -4.77 -7.32
N VAL A 121 8.02 -5.82 -7.92
CA VAL A 121 8.79 -6.93 -8.48
C VAL A 121 8.54 -7.06 -9.98
N PHE A 122 9.64 -7.18 -10.73
CA PHE A 122 9.61 -7.59 -12.12
C PHE A 122 9.95 -9.08 -12.23
N ALA A 123 9.09 -9.86 -12.88
CA ALA A 123 9.36 -11.26 -13.19
C ALA A 123 9.08 -11.57 -14.65
N ILE A 124 9.85 -12.49 -15.24
CA ILE A 124 9.78 -12.82 -16.65
C ILE A 124 9.70 -14.35 -16.88
N HIS A 125 8.98 -14.75 -17.92
CA HIS A 125 8.86 -16.17 -18.29
C HIS A 125 10.24 -16.76 -18.65
N PRO A 126 10.60 -17.96 -18.15
CA PRO A 126 11.93 -18.55 -18.30
C PRO A 126 12.34 -18.84 -19.75
N LYS A 127 11.37 -18.96 -20.69
CA LYS A 127 11.65 -19.20 -22.12
C LYS A 127 12.57 -18.16 -22.77
N PHE A 128 12.68 -16.95 -22.19
CA PHE A 128 13.53 -15.89 -22.71
C PHE A 128 14.97 -15.96 -22.22
N GLY A 129 15.29 -16.81 -21.22
CA GLY A 129 16.63 -16.96 -20.67
C GLY A 129 17.19 -15.68 -20.06
N ILE A 130 16.34 -14.81 -19.52
CA ILE A 130 16.68 -13.55 -18.87
C ILE A 130 16.83 -13.81 -17.37
N GLN A 131 17.93 -13.32 -16.77
CA GLN A 131 18.25 -13.47 -15.35
C GLN A 131 18.47 -12.11 -14.64
N SER A 132 18.59 -11.04 -15.42
CA SER A 132 18.88 -9.69 -14.93
C SER A 132 18.30 -8.62 -15.85
N PHE A 133 18.23 -7.38 -15.36
CA PHE A 133 17.88 -6.23 -16.22
C PHE A 133 18.96 -5.96 -17.29
N GLU A 134 20.22 -6.30 -17.02
CA GLU A 134 21.28 -6.24 -18.02
C GLU A 134 21.03 -7.23 -19.17
N ASP A 135 20.67 -8.48 -18.84
CA ASP A 135 20.24 -9.45 -19.87
C ASP A 135 19.06 -8.93 -20.68
N LEU A 136 18.07 -8.32 -20.03
CA LEU A 136 16.89 -7.78 -20.70
C LEU A 136 17.26 -6.70 -21.70
N ARG A 137 18.15 -5.75 -21.30
CA ARG A 137 18.63 -4.69 -22.19
C ARG A 137 19.54 -5.19 -23.32
N SER A 138 20.36 -6.20 -23.05
CA SER A 138 21.29 -6.73 -24.06
C SER A 138 20.59 -7.61 -25.10
N LYS A 139 19.68 -8.49 -24.66
CA LYS A 139 18.94 -9.42 -25.53
C LYS A 139 17.77 -8.80 -26.26
N ARG A 140 17.19 -7.73 -25.71
CA ARG A 140 16.09 -6.96 -26.34
C ARG A 140 14.93 -7.84 -26.84
N PRO A 141 14.34 -8.71 -26.01
CA PRO A 141 13.31 -9.63 -26.47
C PRO A 141 12.02 -8.88 -26.78
N ALA A 142 11.31 -9.31 -27.83
CA ALA A 142 9.96 -8.83 -28.14
C ALA A 142 8.97 -9.48 -27.16
N ILE A 143 8.79 -8.86 -25.99
CA ILE A 143 7.95 -9.34 -24.89
C ILE A 143 6.78 -8.40 -24.59
N ARG A 144 5.73 -8.95 -24.03
CA ARG A 144 4.60 -8.22 -23.46
C ARG A 144 4.75 -8.18 -21.95
N ILE A 145 4.85 -7.00 -21.36
CA ILE A 145 5.02 -6.79 -19.93
C ILE A 145 3.68 -6.34 -19.36
N ALA A 146 3.07 -7.18 -18.51
CA ALA A 146 1.86 -6.79 -17.78
C ALA A 146 2.20 -5.87 -16.63
N THR A 147 1.49 -4.76 -16.51
CA THR A 147 1.60 -3.82 -15.37
C THR A 147 0.32 -2.99 -15.21
N SER A 148 0.24 -2.19 -14.14
CA SER A 148 -0.89 -1.29 -13.94
C SER A 148 -0.83 -0.09 -14.90
N THR A 149 -2.01 0.44 -15.24
CA THR A 149 -2.15 1.60 -16.12
C THR A 149 -1.52 2.83 -15.49
N ASN A 150 -0.72 3.58 -16.25
CA ASN A 150 -0.14 4.87 -15.84
C ASN A 150 -0.93 6.03 -16.47
N ASP A 151 -2.11 6.27 -15.95
CA ASP A 151 -3.06 7.30 -16.43
C ASP A 151 -3.14 8.53 -15.52
N GLY A 152 -2.21 8.66 -14.56
CA GLY A 152 -2.18 9.72 -13.57
C GLY A 152 -3.10 9.48 -12.36
N THR A 153 -3.74 8.32 -12.25
CA THR A 153 -4.62 7.97 -11.14
C THR A 153 -4.10 6.81 -10.29
N ASN A 154 -3.25 5.96 -10.87
CA ASN A 154 -2.82 4.69 -10.30
C ASN A 154 -1.37 4.75 -9.78
N PHE A 155 -1.17 4.57 -8.49
CA PHE A 155 0.16 4.61 -7.86
C PHE A 155 1.08 3.50 -8.34
N ILE A 156 0.54 2.30 -8.58
CA ILE A 156 1.32 1.16 -9.06
C ILE A 156 1.81 1.44 -10.49
N GLY A 157 0.92 1.91 -11.36
CA GLY A 157 1.28 2.26 -12.74
C GLY A 157 2.35 3.34 -12.80
N PHE A 158 2.18 4.43 -12.06
CA PHE A 158 3.19 5.49 -11.95
C PHE A 158 4.55 4.94 -11.51
N THR A 159 4.55 4.15 -10.43
CA THR A 159 5.78 3.57 -9.87
C THR A 159 6.43 2.58 -10.82
N ALA A 160 5.63 1.73 -11.50
CA ALA A 160 6.12 0.74 -12.45
C ALA A 160 6.85 1.39 -13.65
N TYR A 161 6.24 2.43 -14.23
CA TYR A 161 6.86 3.16 -15.35
C TYR A 161 8.16 3.87 -14.92
N ALA A 162 8.14 4.52 -13.76
CA ALA A 162 9.33 5.16 -13.19
C ALA A 162 10.44 4.13 -12.86
N TYR A 163 10.05 2.94 -12.37
CA TYR A 163 10.98 1.85 -12.08
C TYR A 163 11.64 1.31 -13.35
N LEU A 164 10.89 1.04 -14.41
CA LEU A 164 11.45 0.63 -15.71
C LEU A 164 12.38 1.70 -16.26
N LYS A 165 11.96 2.98 -16.23
CA LYS A 165 12.80 4.11 -16.68
C LYS A 165 14.10 4.19 -15.91
N ALA A 166 14.09 3.97 -14.60
CA ALA A 166 15.29 3.93 -13.78
C ALA A 166 16.25 2.79 -14.17
N HIS A 167 15.73 1.67 -14.70
CA HIS A 167 16.50 0.58 -15.31
C HIS A 167 16.91 0.84 -16.78
N GLY A 168 16.65 2.05 -17.32
CA GLY A 168 16.96 2.38 -18.70
C GLY A 168 15.98 1.78 -19.72
N ILE A 169 14.79 1.42 -19.29
CA ILE A 169 13.73 0.82 -20.11
C ILE A 169 12.55 1.80 -20.18
N THR A 170 12.31 2.37 -21.36
CA THR A 170 11.17 3.26 -21.61
C THR A 170 10.24 2.63 -22.65
N GLU A 171 9.07 3.22 -22.85
CA GLU A 171 8.14 2.75 -23.88
C GLU A 171 8.77 2.81 -25.28
N GLU A 172 9.58 3.84 -25.57
CA GLU A 172 10.28 3.96 -26.84
C GLU A 172 11.34 2.86 -27.00
N THR A 173 12.10 2.54 -25.93
CA THR A 173 13.06 1.44 -25.99
C THR A 173 12.37 0.10 -26.15
N LEU A 174 11.27 -0.15 -25.45
CA LEU A 174 10.46 -1.36 -25.61
C LEU A 174 9.94 -1.48 -27.05
N ALA A 175 9.34 -0.43 -27.57
CA ALA A 175 8.86 -0.41 -28.97
C ALA A 175 9.97 -0.72 -29.98
N SER A 176 11.19 -0.22 -29.75
CA SER A 176 12.35 -0.52 -30.61
C SER A 176 12.77 -1.98 -30.59
N TRP A 177 12.40 -2.74 -29.54
CA TRP A 177 12.62 -4.19 -29.41
C TRP A 177 11.45 -5.03 -29.96
N GLY A 178 10.37 -4.39 -30.34
CA GLY A 178 9.08 -5.06 -30.63
C GLY A 178 8.36 -5.54 -29.36
N ALA A 179 8.73 -4.98 -28.21
CA ALA A 179 8.10 -5.24 -26.93
C ALA A 179 7.07 -4.16 -26.60
N GLU A 180 6.14 -4.46 -25.70
CA GLU A 180 5.08 -3.53 -25.29
C GLU A 180 4.67 -3.71 -23.82
N LEU A 181 4.05 -2.68 -23.27
CA LEU A 181 3.35 -2.75 -21.99
C LEU A 181 1.87 -3.11 -22.25
N VAL A 182 1.40 -4.16 -21.57
CA VAL A 182 -0.01 -4.55 -21.56
C VAL A 182 -0.56 -4.18 -20.20
N THR A 183 -1.51 -3.24 -20.16
CA THR A 183 -1.93 -2.64 -18.90
C THR A 183 -3.36 -2.99 -18.51
N ALA A 184 -3.60 -3.01 -17.20
CA ALA A 184 -4.92 -3.08 -16.57
C ALA A 184 -4.96 -2.20 -15.31
N HIS A 185 -6.15 -1.86 -14.84
CA HIS A 185 -6.27 -0.95 -13.70
C HIS A 185 -5.93 -1.62 -12.37
N ARG A 186 -6.18 -2.92 -12.23
CA ARG A 186 -6.04 -3.67 -10.98
C ARG A 186 -4.94 -4.72 -11.05
N PRO A 187 -4.23 -4.98 -9.94
CA PRO A 187 -3.18 -6.01 -9.88
C PRO A 187 -3.66 -7.39 -10.32
N GLU A 188 -4.82 -7.84 -9.85
CA GLU A 188 -5.36 -9.16 -10.23
C GLU A 188 -5.66 -9.28 -11.73
N GLN A 189 -5.99 -8.18 -12.40
CA GLN A 189 -6.20 -8.18 -13.85
C GLN A 189 -4.87 -8.31 -14.62
N THR A 190 -3.80 -7.63 -14.16
CA THR A 190 -2.47 -7.77 -14.76
C THR A 190 -1.90 -9.16 -14.56
N ILE A 191 -2.12 -9.76 -13.40
CA ILE A 191 -1.76 -11.14 -13.10
C ILE A 191 -2.52 -12.11 -14.03
N ALA A 192 -3.81 -11.88 -14.25
CA ALA A 192 -4.61 -12.70 -15.16
C ALA A 192 -4.08 -12.66 -16.60
N LEU A 193 -3.51 -11.54 -17.08
CA LEU A 193 -2.86 -11.45 -18.40
C LEU A 193 -1.66 -12.40 -18.50
N VAL A 194 -0.87 -12.51 -17.42
CA VAL A 194 0.26 -13.45 -17.38
C VAL A 194 -0.23 -14.91 -17.34
N LEU A 195 -1.16 -15.23 -16.46
CA LEU A 195 -1.67 -16.58 -16.29
C LEU A 195 -2.40 -17.10 -17.55
N SER A 196 -3.01 -16.20 -18.31
CA SER A 196 -3.65 -16.55 -19.61
C SER A 196 -2.70 -16.57 -20.80
N GLY A 197 -1.39 -16.30 -20.59
CA GLY A 197 -0.40 -16.23 -21.67
C GLY A 197 -0.50 -15.00 -22.57
N GLN A 198 -1.26 -13.98 -22.16
CA GLN A 198 -1.36 -12.72 -22.88
C GLN A 198 -0.19 -11.78 -22.57
N ALA A 199 0.57 -12.06 -21.50
CA ALA A 199 1.81 -11.36 -21.17
C ALA A 199 2.94 -12.36 -20.87
N ASP A 200 4.17 -11.93 -21.13
CA ASP A 200 5.40 -12.72 -21.00
C ASP A 200 6.22 -12.33 -19.76
N ALA A 201 5.91 -11.18 -19.19
CA ALA A 201 6.51 -10.66 -17.96
C ALA A 201 5.45 -9.91 -17.14
N LEU A 202 5.72 -9.76 -15.83
CA LEU A 202 4.88 -9.05 -14.87
C LEU A 202 5.73 -8.03 -14.10
N LEU A 203 5.26 -6.79 -13.99
CA LEU A 203 5.78 -5.80 -13.06
C LEU A 203 4.63 -5.34 -12.17
N GLN A 204 4.64 -5.76 -10.92
CA GLN A 204 3.52 -5.55 -10.01
C GLN A 204 3.96 -5.60 -8.54
N GLU A 205 3.10 -5.17 -7.64
CA GLU A 205 3.28 -5.31 -6.19
C GLU A 205 3.32 -6.79 -5.78
N ALA A 206 4.25 -7.13 -4.90
CA ALA A 206 4.56 -8.51 -4.52
C ALA A 206 3.63 -9.08 -3.44
N ILE A 207 2.91 -8.21 -2.72
CA ILE A 207 2.07 -8.62 -1.59
C ILE A 207 0.83 -9.41 -2.02
N MET A 208 0.49 -9.41 -3.29
CA MET A 208 -0.54 -10.26 -3.88
C MET A 208 -0.11 -11.74 -3.89
N THR A 209 0.27 -12.21 -2.72
CA THR A 209 1.05 -13.42 -2.51
C THR A 209 0.50 -14.72 -3.09
N PRO A 210 -0.79 -15.04 -3.04
CA PRO A 210 -1.24 -16.33 -3.61
C PRO A 210 -0.98 -16.43 -5.11
N TRP A 211 -1.19 -15.33 -5.84
CA TRP A 211 -0.97 -15.29 -7.29
C TRP A 211 0.51 -15.23 -7.66
N TRP A 212 1.30 -14.45 -6.90
CA TRP A 212 2.74 -14.42 -7.11
C TRP A 212 3.41 -15.74 -6.84
N GLU A 213 2.97 -16.48 -5.79
CA GLU A 213 3.45 -17.82 -5.51
C GLU A 213 3.14 -18.75 -6.69
N ASP A 214 1.93 -18.70 -7.26
CA ASP A 214 1.56 -19.47 -8.45
C ASP A 214 2.43 -19.13 -9.67
N ILE A 215 2.66 -17.85 -9.94
CA ILE A 215 3.51 -17.36 -11.04
C ILE A 215 4.96 -17.86 -10.88
N VAL A 216 5.54 -17.76 -9.70
CA VAL A 216 6.93 -18.11 -9.44
C VAL A 216 7.11 -19.63 -9.30
N GLU A 217 6.19 -20.32 -8.58
CA GLU A 217 6.32 -21.74 -8.28
C GLU A 217 5.82 -22.64 -9.41
N ASN A 218 4.65 -22.36 -9.98
CA ASN A 218 4.02 -23.22 -10.97
C ASN A 218 4.37 -22.80 -12.40
N HIS A 219 4.33 -21.50 -12.68
CA HIS A 219 4.66 -20.96 -14.01
C HIS A 219 6.15 -20.67 -14.17
N LYS A 220 6.98 -20.84 -13.13
CA LYS A 220 8.45 -20.72 -13.13
C LYS A 220 8.97 -19.36 -13.59
N PHE A 221 8.19 -18.30 -13.46
CA PHE A 221 8.68 -16.97 -13.76
C PHE A 221 9.87 -16.63 -12.86
N ILE A 222 10.84 -15.93 -13.44
CA ILE A 222 12.10 -15.56 -12.81
C ILE A 222 11.98 -14.11 -12.32
N PRO A 223 11.92 -13.87 -10.99
CA PRO A 223 12.00 -12.51 -10.46
C PRO A 223 13.39 -11.93 -10.73
N LEU A 224 13.46 -10.75 -11.31
CA LEU A 224 14.73 -10.06 -11.56
C LEU A 224 15.10 -9.15 -10.39
N PRO A 225 16.32 -9.27 -9.86
CA PRO A 225 16.80 -8.35 -8.83
C PRO A 225 16.91 -6.92 -9.40
N ALA A 226 16.42 -5.94 -8.65
CA ALA A 226 16.63 -4.54 -8.99
C ALA A 226 18.12 -4.19 -8.95
N GLU A 227 18.57 -3.43 -9.93
CA GLU A 227 19.96 -2.94 -9.94
C GLU A 227 20.14 -1.83 -8.90
N PRO A 228 21.15 -1.87 -8.03
CA PRO A 228 21.39 -0.82 -7.03
C PRO A 228 21.46 0.58 -7.64
N SER A 229 22.12 0.72 -8.80
CA SER A 229 22.19 1.98 -9.52
C SER A 229 20.85 2.46 -10.07
N ALA A 230 19.94 1.55 -10.39
CA ALA A 230 18.59 1.89 -10.82
C ALA A 230 17.72 2.32 -9.63
N LEU A 231 17.84 1.66 -8.49
CA LEU A 231 17.16 2.10 -7.26
C LEU A 231 17.62 3.50 -6.85
N GLN A 232 18.91 3.78 -6.93
CA GLN A 232 19.46 5.11 -6.66
C GLN A 232 18.90 6.15 -7.66
N ARG A 233 18.91 5.86 -8.96
CA ARG A 233 18.31 6.75 -9.99
C ARG A 233 16.83 6.98 -9.75
N PHE A 234 16.09 5.95 -9.33
CA PHE A 234 14.68 6.09 -9.02
C PHE A 234 14.45 7.13 -7.91
N VAL A 235 15.19 7.04 -6.80
CA VAL A 235 15.11 7.99 -5.67
C VAL A 235 15.48 9.41 -6.11
N GLU A 236 16.54 9.56 -6.92
CA GLU A 236 16.97 10.87 -7.44
C GLU A 236 15.93 11.51 -8.38
N GLN A 237 15.29 10.71 -9.22
CA GLN A 237 14.27 11.19 -10.18
C GLN A 237 12.90 11.39 -9.55
N ASN A 238 12.60 10.71 -8.46
CA ASN A 238 11.31 10.71 -7.77
C ASN A 238 11.51 10.94 -6.25
N PRO A 239 12.06 12.09 -5.84
CA PRO A 239 12.40 12.34 -4.45
C PRO A 239 11.15 12.25 -3.56
N GLY A 240 11.28 11.52 -2.46
CA GLY A 240 10.20 11.31 -1.50
C GLY A 240 9.20 10.20 -1.86
N SER A 241 9.22 9.64 -3.07
CA SER A 241 8.23 8.64 -3.48
C SER A 241 8.47 7.23 -2.92
N THR A 242 9.67 6.95 -2.45
CA THR A 242 10.07 5.66 -1.87
C THR A 242 11.16 5.85 -0.82
N VAL A 243 11.45 4.82 -0.04
CA VAL A 243 12.59 4.84 0.89
C VAL A 243 13.91 4.69 0.14
N PRO A 244 14.97 5.41 0.56
CA PRO A 244 16.25 5.44 -0.17
C PRO A 244 17.00 4.09 -0.21
N ASN A 245 16.86 3.29 0.85
CA ASN A 245 17.56 2.01 1.00
C ASN A 245 16.53 0.94 1.39
N PRO A 246 15.76 0.41 0.42
CA PRO A 246 14.74 -0.57 0.70
C PRO A 246 15.34 -1.90 1.15
N GLU A 247 14.73 -2.51 2.15
CA GLU A 247 15.02 -3.90 2.50
C GLU A 247 14.60 -4.82 1.34
N PRO A 248 15.44 -5.78 0.94
CA PRO A 248 15.07 -6.75 -0.08
C PRO A 248 13.93 -7.66 0.41
N LEU A 249 13.19 -8.26 -0.51
CA LEU A 249 12.35 -9.40 -0.15
C LEU A 249 13.24 -10.51 0.41
N PRO A 250 12.91 -11.08 1.58
CA PRO A 250 13.77 -12.08 2.21
C PRO A 250 13.78 -13.40 1.42
N SER A 251 14.87 -14.14 1.53
CA SER A 251 14.90 -15.54 1.10
C SER A 251 13.73 -16.33 1.69
N GLY A 252 13.07 -17.16 0.88
CA GLY A 252 11.87 -17.92 1.28
C GLY A 252 10.60 -17.07 1.37
N PHE A 253 10.58 -15.85 0.87
CA PHE A 253 9.34 -15.09 0.72
C PHE A 253 8.35 -15.86 -0.17
N TRP A 254 8.80 -16.35 -1.31
CA TRP A 254 8.20 -17.48 -2.01
C TRP A 254 9.14 -18.69 -1.88
N PRO A 255 8.65 -19.95 -1.84
CA PRO A 255 9.52 -21.11 -1.69
C PRO A 255 10.67 -21.17 -2.72
N ALA A 256 10.43 -20.78 -3.98
CA ALA A 256 11.47 -20.74 -5.02
C ALA A 256 12.46 -19.59 -4.86
N LEU A 257 12.19 -18.58 -4.03
CA LEU A 257 13.10 -17.47 -3.81
C LEU A 257 14.19 -17.89 -2.79
N THR A 258 15.31 -18.42 -3.29
CA THR A 258 16.39 -18.97 -2.45
C THR A 258 17.34 -17.92 -1.91
N LEU A 259 17.38 -16.72 -2.51
CA LEU A 259 18.23 -15.59 -2.11
C LEU A 259 17.35 -14.34 -1.88
N PRO A 260 17.80 -13.40 -1.05
CA PRO A 260 17.12 -12.10 -0.93
C PRO A 260 17.03 -11.43 -2.31
N LEU A 261 15.86 -10.86 -2.62
CA LEU A 261 15.60 -10.18 -3.88
C LEU A 261 15.59 -8.66 -3.66
N PRO A 262 16.61 -7.92 -4.14
CA PRO A 262 16.56 -6.46 -4.18
C PRO A 262 15.38 -5.98 -5.00
N CYS A 263 14.55 -5.11 -4.43
CA CYS A 263 13.33 -4.58 -5.04
C CYS A 263 13.13 -3.11 -4.67
N LEU A 264 12.29 -2.41 -5.41
CA LEU A 264 11.81 -1.10 -5.01
C LEU A 264 10.79 -1.24 -3.89
N ASP A 265 10.91 -0.41 -2.85
CA ASP A 265 9.94 -0.37 -1.76
C ASP A 265 8.57 0.14 -2.25
N PHE A 266 7.54 -0.56 -1.83
CA PHE A 266 6.14 -0.18 -2.04
C PHE A 266 5.32 -0.45 -0.76
N SER A 267 6.00 -0.39 0.40
CA SER A 267 5.49 -0.88 1.67
C SER A 267 4.59 0.12 2.38
N ASP A 268 3.90 -0.43 3.37
CA ASP A 268 3.10 0.22 4.39
C ASP A 268 1.85 0.94 3.87
N PHE A 269 0.78 0.81 4.66
CA PHE A 269 -0.38 1.67 4.55
C PHE A 269 -0.21 2.90 5.44
N ILE A 270 -0.82 4.00 5.04
CA ILE A 270 -0.98 5.18 5.86
C ILE A 270 -2.45 5.52 6.00
N VAL A 271 -2.87 5.83 7.22
CA VAL A 271 -4.22 6.30 7.51
C VAL A 271 -4.21 7.81 7.46
N LEU A 272 -4.84 8.36 6.42
CA LEU A 272 -4.84 9.79 6.10
C LEU A 272 -6.10 10.47 6.61
N VAL A 273 -5.90 11.68 7.14
CA VAL A 273 -6.95 12.62 7.51
C VAL A 273 -6.50 14.03 7.13
N ARG A 274 -7.38 15.02 7.26
CA ARG A 274 -7.03 16.44 7.10
C ARG A 274 -6.79 17.09 8.48
N GLU A 275 -5.95 18.12 8.53
CA GLU A 275 -5.52 18.76 9.78
C GLU A 275 -6.66 19.43 10.58
N ASP A 276 -7.77 19.76 9.92
CA ASP A 276 -8.95 20.35 10.55
C ASP A 276 -9.97 19.31 11.05
N LEU A 277 -9.70 18.01 10.92
CA LEU A 277 -10.47 16.99 11.61
C LEU A 277 -10.47 17.33 13.12
N PRO A 278 -11.63 17.35 13.81
CA PRO A 278 -11.66 17.65 15.24
C PRO A 278 -10.68 16.75 16.03
N GLU A 279 -9.93 17.38 16.93
CA GLU A 279 -8.84 16.71 17.66
C GLU A 279 -9.30 15.49 18.44
N ASP A 280 -10.46 15.59 19.10
CA ASP A 280 -11.05 14.48 19.84
C ASP A 280 -11.51 13.33 18.95
N VAL A 281 -11.97 13.62 17.72
CA VAL A 281 -12.31 12.61 16.71
C VAL A 281 -11.05 11.89 16.24
N ALA A 282 -10.00 12.64 15.92
CA ALA A 282 -8.71 12.07 15.51
C ALA A 282 -8.07 11.25 16.64
N HIS A 283 -8.17 11.71 17.89
CA HIS A 283 -7.72 10.98 19.07
C HIS A 283 -8.47 9.65 19.22
N LEU A 284 -9.80 9.67 19.14
CA LEU A 284 -10.61 8.45 19.22
C LEU A 284 -10.30 7.47 18.10
N LEU A 285 -10.18 7.95 16.85
CA LEU A 285 -9.82 7.09 15.72
C LEU A 285 -8.44 6.47 15.89
N THR A 286 -7.46 7.23 16.40
CA THR A 286 -6.11 6.70 16.68
C THR A 286 -6.16 5.68 17.81
N TRP A 287 -6.90 5.95 18.87
CA TRP A 287 -7.15 4.98 19.95
C TRP A 287 -7.75 3.67 19.40
N CYS A 288 -8.76 3.77 18.55
CA CYS A 288 -9.37 2.60 17.91
C CYS A 288 -8.34 1.80 17.10
N LEU A 289 -7.51 2.49 16.28
CA LEU A 289 -6.47 1.85 15.47
C LEU A 289 -5.45 1.09 16.32
N VAL A 290 -5.10 1.61 17.49
CA VAL A 290 -4.04 1.03 18.32
C VAL A 290 -4.59 0.04 19.34
N GLU A 291 -5.60 0.41 20.11
CA GLU A 291 -6.06 -0.41 21.24
C GLU A 291 -6.94 -1.59 20.80
N THR A 292 -7.57 -1.51 19.64
CA THR A 292 -8.37 -2.63 19.13
C THR A 292 -7.66 -3.42 18.01
N ARG A 293 -6.35 -3.21 17.82
CA ARG A 293 -5.55 -3.81 16.73
C ARG A 293 -5.59 -5.34 16.67
N GLU A 294 -5.68 -6.02 17.81
CA GLU A 294 -5.78 -7.48 17.83
C GLU A 294 -6.97 -8.01 17.02
N ALA A 295 -8.08 -7.28 17.01
CA ALA A 295 -9.27 -7.67 16.27
C ALA A 295 -9.06 -7.67 14.75
N ILE A 296 -8.22 -6.77 14.23
CA ILE A 296 -7.85 -6.77 12.81
C ILE A 296 -6.73 -7.78 12.53
N GLU A 297 -5.74 -7.91 13.41
CA GLU A 297 -4.62 -8.86 13.25
C GLU A 297 -5.09 -10.32 13.13
N VAL A 298 -6.08 -10.71 13.93
CA VAL A 298 -6.65 -12.07 13.91
C VAL A 298 -7.12 -12.49 12.51
N GLN A 299 -7.60 -11.54 11.70
CA GLN A 299 -8.05 -11.79 10.34
C GLN A 299 -6.92 -12.22 9.40
N TYR A 300 -5.67 -11.91 9.75
CA TYR A 300 -4.48 -12.16 8.93
C TYR A 300 -3.60 -13.29 9.46
N ARG A 301 -3.83 -13.81 10.67
CA ARG A 301 -2.98 -14.84 11.32
C ARG A 301 -2.94 -16.19 10.58
N HIS A 302 -3.72 -16.38 9.53
CA HIS A 302 -3.63 -17.53 8.64
C HIS A 302 -2.49 -17.43 7.62
N LEU A 303 -1.89 -16.25 7.46
CA LEU A 303 -0.71 -15.98 6.63
C LEU A 303 0.51 -15.72 7.52
N ARG A 304 1.71 -15.88 6.99
CA ARG A 304 2.93 -15.46 7.66
C ARG A 304 2.96 -13.92 7.74
N PRO A 305 3.50 -13.32 8.84
CA PRO A 305 3.52 -11.87 9.02
C PRO A 305 4.19 -11.10 7.88
N ASP A 306 5.29 -11.65 7.34
CA ASP A 306 6.08 -11.07 6.26
C ASP A 306 5.41 -11.15 4.87
N ARG A 307 4.40 -12.02 4.74
CA ARG A 307 3.64 -12.27 3.50
C ARG A 307 2.18 -11.85 3.63
N SER A 308 1.83 -11.29 4.77
CA SER A 308 0.48 -10.83 5.05
C SER A 308 0.22 -9.47 4.43
N PRO A 309 -0.95 -9.26 3.78
CA PRO A 309 -1.33 -7.94 3.29
C PRO A 309 -1.47 -6.86 4.37
N LEU A 310 -1.53 -7.25 5.62
CA LEU A 310 -1.28 -6.43 6.81
C LEU A 310 -0.34 -7.24 7.70
N SER A 311 0.89 -6.78 7.83
CA SER A 311 1.88 -7.44 8.69
C SER A 311 1.50 -7.28 10.16
N TYR A 312 1.80 -8.30 10.96
CA TYR A 312 1.48 -8.32 12.38
C TYR A 312 2.68 -8.88 13.20
N PRO A 313 2.82 -8.58 14.47
CA PRO A 313 1.96 -7.71 15.28
C PRO A 313 2.09 -6.23 14.92
N LEU A 314 0.99 -5.50 15.03
CA LEU A 314 1.00 -4.05 14.93
C LEU A 314 1.68 -3.46 16.17
N ILE A 315 2.74 -2.69 15.97
CA ILE A 315 3.57 -2.14 17.05
C ILE A 315 3.27 -0.64 17.19
N PRO A 316 2.64 -0.17 18.28
CA PRO A 316 2.19 1.21 18.44
C PRO A 316 3.29 2.26 18.22
N THR A 317 4.50 2.03 18.73
CA THR A 317 5.64 2.93 18.53
C THR A 317 6.11 3.03 17.07
N LYS A 318 5.84 2.01 16.23
CA LYS A 318 6.06 2.06 14.78
C LYS A 318 4.89 2.74 14.07
N MET A 319 3.65 2.44 14.50
CA MET A 319 2.45 3.08 13.95
C MET A 319 2.47 4.60 14.12
N ALA A 320 3.11 5.10 15.17
CA ALA A 320 3.29 6.53 15.47
C ALA A 320 4.35 7.23 14.60
N ARG A 321 4.96 6.55 13.60
CA ARG A 321 6.07 7.10 12.79
C ARG A 321 5.77 7.11 11.28
N PRO A 322 4.66 7.73 10.85
CA PRO A 322 4.38 7.87 9.43
C PRO A 322 5.37 8.83 8.76
N PRO A 323 5.53 8.76 7.42
CA PRO A 323 6.44 9.63 6.66
C PRO A 323 5.94 11.08 6.51
N ILE A 324 4.70 11.37 6.86
CA ILE A 324 4.10 12.72 6.89
C ILE A 324 3.70 13.09 8.32
N PRO A 325 3.45 14.39 8.63
CA PRO A 325 3.10 14.81 9.97
C PRO A 325 1.86 14.10 10.52
N LEU A 326 1.93 13.68 11.77
CA LEU A 326 0.77 13.20 12.51
C LEU A 326 -0.25 14.31 12.75
N HIS A 327 -1.53 13.93 12.81
CA HIS A 327 -2.59 14.81 13.29
C HIS A 327 -2.42 15.09 14.78
N LYS A 328 -2.78 16.32 15.24
CA LYS A 328 -2.65 16.72 16.65
C LYS A 328 -3.35 15.76 17.64
N GLY A 329 -4.52 15.21 17.27
CA GLY A 329 -5.22 14.22 18.08
C GLY A 329 -4.48 12.88 18.15
N ALA A 330 -3.78 12.48 17.07
CA ALA A 330 -2.92 11.31 17.09
C ALA A 330 -1.67 11.55 17.95
N ILE A 331 -1.02 12.70 17.82
CA ILE A 331 0.11 13.08 18.68
C ILE A 331 -0.29 13.00 20.15
N ARG A 332 -1.45 13.57 20.52
CA ARG A 332 -1.95 13.53 21.87
C ARG A 332 -2.10 12.10 22.37
N TYR A 333 -2.78 11.23 21.62
CA TYR A 333 -2.95 9.83 21.98
C TYR A 333 -1.61 9.11 22.19
N TYR A 334 -0.72 9.18 21.20
CA TYR A 334 0.57 8.48 21.28
C TYR A 334 1.46 9.00 22.42
N THR A 335 1.35 10.28 22.76
CA THR A 335 2.07 10.88 23.89
C THR A 335 1.48 10.41 25.23
N GLU A 336 0.15 10.41 25.36
CA GLU A 336 -0.56 9.94 26.57
C GLU A 336 -0.22 8.47 26.88
N GLU A 337 -0.09 7.63 25.84
CA GLU A 337 0.20 6.19 25.98
C GLU A 337 1.72 5.86 25.91
N GLY A 338 2.60 6.86 25.81
CA GLY A 338 4.05 6.66 25.82
C GLY A 338 4.62 5.97 24.57
N HIS A 339 4.01 6.19 23.41
CA HIS A 339 4.44 5.63 22.12
C HIS A 339 5.24 6.61 21.26
N LEU A 340 5.24 7.90 21.62
CA LEU A 340 6.08 8.96 21.07
C LEU A 340 7.15 9.40 22.06
#